data_6689fbd4fa50217dd88e46994455dd85
#
_entry.id   6689fbd4fa50217dd88e46994455dd85
#
_cell.length_a   1.000
_cell.length_b   1.000
_cell.length_c   1.000
_cell.angle_alpha   90.00
_cell.angle_beta   90.00
_cell.angle_gamma   90.00
#
_symmetry.space_group_name_H-M   'P 1'
#
loop_
_entity.id
_entity.type
_entity.pdbx_description
1 polymer ?
#
loop_
_entity_poly.entity_id
_entity_poly.type
_entity_poly.pdbx_seq_one_letter_code
_entity_poly.pdbx_strand_id
1 'polypeptide(L)' 'MKTSDMIRELCEKLNISMAELCRRIGQTPQNFNKKLHRNTVSYAEMIEIAEVLDVRYEQAFILPNGQRIGL' A
#
# COMPACT_ATOMS: atom_id res chain seq x y z
N MET A 1 1.29 9.45 -10.44
CA MET A 1 1.30 8.04 -10.01
C MET A 1 -0.02 7.73 -9.33
N LYS A 2 -0.65 6.64 -9.68
CA LYS A 2 -1.94 6.25 -9.08
C LYS A 2 -1.70 5.53 -7.75
N THR A 3 -2.71 5.54 -6.87
CA THR A 3 -2.58 4.87 -5.56
C THR A 3 -2.24 3.39 -5.70
N SER A 4 -2.81 2.72 -6.71
CA SER A 4 -2.48 1.31 -6.97
C SER A 4 -1.00 1.12 -7.29
N ASP A 5 -0.44 2.02 -8.09
CA ASP A 5 0.99 1.96 -8.42
C ASP A 5 1.85 2.21 -7.19
N MET A 6 1.42 3.12 -6.32
CA MET A 6 2.11 3.40 -5.06
C MET A 6 2.18 2.16 -4.19
N ILE A 7 1.06 1.45 -4.08
CA ILE A 7 1.00 0.24 -3.24
C ILE A 7 1.89 -0.85 -3.82
N ARG A 8 1.85 -1.05 -5.13
CA ARG A 8 2.70 -2.06 -5.77
C ARG A 8 4.18 -1.74 -5.58
N GLU A 9 4.55 -0.48 -5.76
CA GLU A 9 5.93 -0.06 -5.56
C GLU A 9 6.36 -0.20 -4.11
N LEU A 10 5.47 0.10 -3.16
CA LEU A 10 5.75 -0.07 -1.74
C LEU A 10 6.06 -1.54 -1.41
N CYS A 11 5.22 -2.45 -1.89
CA CYS A 11 5.43 -3.88 -1.67
C CYS A 11 6.76 -4.34 -2.28
N GLU A 12 7.08 -3.86 -3.48
CA GLU A 12 8.33 -4.19 -4.13
C GLU A 12 9.53 -3.69 -3.31
N LYS A 13 9.48 -2.46 -2.84
CA LYS A 13 10.56 -1.86 -2.06
C LYS A 13 10.76 -2.55 -0.71
N LEU A 14 9.68 -3.01 -0.11
CA LEU A 14 9.73 -3.72 1.17
C LEU A 14 9.92 -5.23 0.98
N ASN A 15 9.98 -5.69 -0.26
CA ASN A 15 10.18 -7.09 -0.60
C ASN A 15 9.13 -8.02 0.03
N ILE A 16 7.87 -7.59 -0.05
CA ILE A 16 6.74 -8.42 0.39
C ILE A 16 5.79 -8.64 -0.78
N SER A 17 5.07 -9.76 -0.73
CA SER A 17 4.07 -10.03 -1.77
C SER A 17 2.78 -9.25 -1.50
N MET A 18 1.98 -9.07 -2.55
CA MET A 18 0.67 -8.47 -2.40
C MET A 18 -0.22 -9.33 -1.49
N ALA A 19 -0.09 -10.65 -1.56
CA ALA A 19 -0.83 -11.56 -0.69
C ALA A 19 -0.47 -11.34 0.77
N GLU A 20 0.80 -11.12 1.07
CA GLU A 20 1.24 -10.85 2.44
C GLU A 20 0.67 -9.51 2.93
N LEU A 21 0.66 -8.48 2.10
CA LEU A 21 0.04 -7.21 2.45
C LEU A 21 -1.44 -7.41 2.79
N CYS A 22 -2.17 -8.12 1.93
CA CYS A 22 -3.59 -8.39 2.16
C CYS A 22 -3.82 -9.09 3.49
N ARG A 23 -2.98 -10.08 3.82
CA ARG A 23 -3.07 -10.79 5.09
C ARG A 23 -2.90 -9.82 6.26
N ARG A 24 -1.95 -8.91 6.17
CA ARG A 24 -1.66 -7.97 7.25
C ARG A 24 -2.77 -6.94 7.47
N ILE A 25 -3.44 -6.52 6.40
CA ILE A 25 -4.53 -5.55 6.52
C ILE A 25 -5.90 -6.21 6.66
N GLY A 26 -5.94 -7.55 6.73
CA GLY A 26 -7.19 -8.28 6.96
C GLY A 26 -8.14 -8.30 5.78
N GLN A 27 -7.63 -8.18 4.56
CA GLN A 27 -8.44 -8.26 3.35
C GLN A 27 -8.06 -9.48 2.53
N THR A 28 -9.03 -10.00 1.77
CA THR A 28 -8.72 -11.09 0.85
C THR A 28 -8.02 -10.54 -0.38
N PRO A 29 -7.08 -11.31 -0.98
CA PRO A 29 -6.44 -10.86 -2.21
C PRO A 29 -7.42 -10.53 -3.32
N GLN A 30 -8.51 -11.30 -3.43
CA GLN A 30 -9.52 -11.04 -4.47
C GLN A 30 -10.18 -9.68 -4.30
N ASN A 31 -10.61 -9.35 -3.08
CA ASN A 31 -11.25 -8.06 -2.82
C ASN A 31 -10.28 -6.90 -2.99
N PHE A 32 -9.08 -7.06 -2.49
CA PHE A 32 -8.10 -5.99 -2.58
C PHE A 32 -7.66 -5.77 -4.03
N ASN A 33 -7.50 -6.85 -4.81
CA ASN A 33 -7.15 -6.73 -6.22
C ASN A 33 -8.20 -5.98 -7.01
N LYS A 34 -9.48 -6.15 -6.67
CA LYS A 34 -10.55 -5.37 -7.30
C LYS A 34 -10.38 -3.87 -7.03
N LYS A 35 -10.06 -3.52 -5.79
CA LYS A 35 -9.82 -2.12 -5.42
C LYS A 35 -8.61 -1.56 -6.16
N LEU A 36 -7.55 -2.33 -6.26
CA LEU A 36 -6.34 -1.93 -7.00
C LEU A 36 -6.66 -1.71 -8.47
N HIS A 37 -7.40 -2.65 -9.06
CA HIS A 37 -7.74 -2.57 -10.48
C HIS A 37 -8.61 -1.36 -10.79
N ARG A 38 -9.53 -1.03 -9.90
CA ARG A 38 -10.43 0.13 -10.04
C ARG A 38 -9.79 1.42 -9.54
N ASN A 39 -8.65 1.34 -8.92
CA ASN A 39 -7.97 2.48 -8.30
C ASN A 39 -8.86 3.17 -7.25
N THR A 40 -9.52 2.36 -6.42
CA THR A 40 -10.48 2.84 -5.42
C THR A 40 -10.03 2.61 -3.98
N VAL A 41 -8.74 2.42 -3.74
CA VAL A 41 -8.23 2.29 -2.37
C VAL A 41 -8.38 3.64 -1.69
N SER A 42 -9.10 3.65 -0.56
CA SER A 42 -9.43 4.88 0.14
C SER A 42 -8.24 5.43 0.92
N TYR A 43 -8.34 6.71 1.30
CA TYR A 43 -7.33 7.33 2.15
C TYR A 43 -7.16 6.57 3.47
N ALA A 44 -8.28 6.16 4.09
CA ALA A 44 -8.23 5.39 5.33
C ALA A 44 -7.50 4.07 5.15
N GLU A 45 -7.69 3.41 4.00
CA GLU A 45 -6.99 2.16 3.70
C GLU A 45 -5.50 2.40 3.46
N MET A 46 -5.14 3.52 2.85
CA MET A 46 -3.73 3.89 2.68
C MET A 46 -3.04 4.10 4.03
N ILE A 47 -3.74 4.75 4.97
CA ILE A 47 -3.24 4.94 6.34
C ILE A 47 -3.05 3.58 7.02
N GLU A 48 -4.02 2.68 6.90
CA GLU A 48 -3.92 1.36 7.49
C GLU A 48 -2.74 0.57 6.93
N ILE A 49 -2.53 0.63 5.62
CA ILE A 49 -1.37 -0.01 4.99
C ILE A 49 -0.08 0.53 5.58
N ALA A 50 0.01 1.85 5.72
CA ALA A 50 1.21 2.48 6.29
C ALA A 50 1.46 2.01 7.71
N GLU A 51 0.40 1.90 8.52
CA GLU A 51 0.51 1.45 9.90
C GLU A 51 1.01 0.01 10.01
N VAL A 52 0.42 -0.91 9.25
CA VAL A 52 0.82 -2.33 9.34
C VAL A 52 2.20 -2.58 8.77
N LEU A 53 2.69 -1.74 7.89
CA LEU A 53 4.02 -1.86 7.30
C LEU A 53 5.06 -0.97 7.97
N ASP A 54 4.65 -0.24 9.01
CA ASP A 54 5.52 0.62 9.79
C ASP A 54 6.23 1.69 8.94
N VAL A 55 5.46 2.31 8.04
CA VAL A 55 5.92 3.44 7.25
C VAL A 55 4.94 4.60 7.43
N ARG A 56 5.34 5.82 7.09
CA ARG A 56 4.46 6.97 7.19
C ARG A 56 3.78 7.23 5.85
N TYR A 57 2.59 7.78 5.90
CA TYR A 57 1.84 8.18 4.72
C TYR A 57 1.48 9.66 4.80
N GLU A 58 1.97 10.43 3.82
CA GLU A 58 1.69 11.87 3.70
C GLU A 58 1.37 12.18 2.24
N GLN A 59 0.24 11.70 1.72
CA GLN A 59 -0.01 11.63 0.28
C GLN A 59 1.07 10.80 -0.40
N ALA A 60 1.85 10.08 0.41
CA ALA A 60 2.96 9.24 -0.03
C ALA A 60 3.27 8.26 1.09
N PHE A 61 3.89 7.13 0.74
CA PHE A 61 4.53 6.26 1.72
C PHE A 61 5.96 6.78 1.92
N ILE A 62 6.36 6.89 3.18
CA ILE A 62 7.72 7.30 3.51
C ILE A 62 8.38 6.13 4.23
N LEU A 63 9.40 5.56 3.59
CA LEU A 63 10.09 4.40 4.13
C LEU A 63 11.07 4.84 5.22
N PRO A 64 11.51 3.88 6.08
CA PRO A 64 12.44 4.23 7.16
C PRO A 64 13.75 4.88 6.69
N ASN A 65 14.17 4.61 5.44
CA ASN A 65 15.37 5.21 4.89
C ASN A 65 15.12 6.61 4.29
N GLY A 66 13.92 7.14 4.43
CA GLY A 66 13.58 8.47 3.92
C GLY A 66 13.05 8.50 2.49
N GLN A 67 13.03 7.38 1.79
CA GLN A 67 12.47 7.32 0.44
C GLN A 67 10.97 7.59 0.47
N ARG A 68 10.48 8.28 -0.56
CA ARG A 68 9.05 8.56 -0.72
C ARG A 68 8.52 7.84 -1.95
N ILE A 69 7.32 7.28 -1.82
CA ILE A 69 6.56 6.71 -2.92
C ILE A 69 5.22 7.44 -2.93
N GLY A 70 5.04 8.35 -3.86
CA GLY A 70 3.87 9.21 -3.81
C GLY A 70 3.46 9.81 -5.12
N LEU A 71 2.48 10.68 -5.00
CA LEU A 71 1.88 11.38 -6.14
C LEU A 71 2.75 12.57 -6.57
#